data_8da83a7c3440eef4da56bc94bee4f734
#
_entry.id   8da83a7c3440eef4da56bc94bee4f734
#
_cell.length_a   1.000
_cell.length_b   1.000
_cell.length_c   1.000
_cell.angle_alpha   90.00
_cell.angle_beta   90.00
_cell.angle_gamma   90.00
#
_symmetry.space_group_name_H-M   'P 1'
#
loop_
_entity.id
_entity.type
_entity.pdbx_description
1 polymer ?
#
loop_
_entity_poly.entity_id
_entity_poly.type
_entity_poly.pdbx_seq_one_letter_code
_entity_poly.pdbx_strand_id
1 'polypeptide(L)'
;MMRSLYSGVSGLQNHQTRMDVVGNNIANVNTIGFKKGRVNFQDMISQSISVASRPTDARGGTNPKQVGLGMNVASIDTIHTQGAFQSTQKASDLGVSGNGFFILKEGKNLFYTRAGAFDVDSDRHLVNPANGMRIQGWMARDLEGEKVINTASDIEDLIIPIGDKEGAKSTKNVTFACNLDKRLPLIQEGASPADIARGTWVVNKSLYDSFGNVSVLELRVVKDLNTPNLWNATVLINGEQNSNFTLGFDNEGALASLNGQPGQKGDILQIPITFNVLGANVGEVGEQQTVNLKLGTVGSYTDSITQFADSSSTKAIIQDGYGMGYMENYEIDQNGVIVGIYSNGIRRDLGKIALASFMNPGGLAKSGDTNFVETSNSGQVRIGETGLAGLGDIRSGVLEMANVDLAEQFTDMIVTQRGFQANAKTITTSDQLLQELVRLKN
;
A
#
# COMPACT_ATOMS: atom_id res chain seq x y z
N MET A 1 1.08 -13.90 -61.85
CA MET A 1 2.29 -14.47 -61.22
C MET A 1 3.06 -13.42 -60.41
N MET A 2 3.41 -12.23 -60.98
CA MET A 2 4.08 -11.17 -60.18
C MET A 2 3.34 -10.78 -58.90
N ARG A 3 2.00 -10.69 -58.95
CA ARG A 3 1.16 -10.37 -57.78
C ARG A 3 1.25 -11.42 -56.68
N SER A 4 1.27 -12.71 -57.05
CA SER A 4 1.41 -13.81 -56.06
C SER A 4 2.78 -13.83 -55.42
N LEU A 5 3.84 -13.44 -56.15
CA LEU A 5 5.18 -13.25 -55.57
C LEU A 5 5.18 -12.11 -54.54
N TYR A 6 4.64 -10.93 -54.87
CA TYR A 6 4.56 -9.80 -53.94
C TYR A 6 3.74 -10.14 -52.70
N SER A 7 2.59 -10.79 -52.89
CA SER A 7 1.78 -11.28 -51.73
C SER A 7 2.51 -12.27 -50.88
N GLY A 8 3.31 -13.21 -51.45
CA GLY A 8 4.14 -14.13 -50.75
C GLY A 8 5.26 -13.45 -49.99
N VAL A 9 5.95 -12.45 -50.58
CA VAL A 9 7.01 -11.67 -49.94
C VAL A 9 6.47 -10.88 -48.77
N SER A 10 5.32 -10.16 -48.90
CA SER A 10 4.71 -9.44 -47.79
C SER A 10 4.30 -10.40 -46.66
N GLY A 11 3.80 -11.60 -47.01
CA GLY A 11 3.49 -12.64 -46.04
C GLY A 11 4.70 -13.12 -45.25
N LEU A 12 5.84 -13.34 -45.94
CA LEU A 12 7.10 -13.73 -45.26
C LEU A 12 7.60 -12.69 -44.30
N GLN A 13 7.67 -11.43 -44.71
CA GLN A 13 8.13 -10.31 -43.86
C GLN A 13 7.27 -10.16 -42.60
N ASN A 14 5.95 -10.21 -42.77
CA ASN A 14 5.02 -10.03 -41.66
C ASN A 14 5.01 -11.22 -40.69
N HIS A 15 5.14 -12.46 -41.19
CA HIS A 15 5.33 -13.63 -40.33
C HIS A 15 6.66 -13.61 -39.61
N GLN A 16 7.73 -13.07 -40.21
CA GLN A 16 9.01 -12.87 -39.52
C GLN A 16 8.85 -11.90 -38.36
N THR A 17 8.20 -10.74 -38.57
CA THR A 17 7.92 -9.77 -37.48
C THR A 17 7.12 -10.41 -36.34
N ARG A 18 6.12 -11.25 -36.67
CA ARG A 18 5.36 -11.98 -35.63
C ARG A 18 6.25 -12.96 -34.89
N MET A 19 7.14 -13.66 -35.57
CA MET A 19 8.09 -14.60 -34.94
C MET A 19 9.03 -13.89 -33.99
N ASP A 20 9.52 -12.69 -34.34
CA ASP A 20 10.37 -11.87 -33.51
C ASP A 20 9.65 -11.43 -32.23
N VAL A 21 8.37 -11.03 -32.31
CA VAL A 21 7.55 -10.64 -31.16
C VAL A 21 7.27 -11.85 -30.25
N VAL A 22 6.89 -13.00 -30.82
CA VAL A 22 6.67 -14.24 -30.06
C VAL A 22 7.95 -14.71 -29.39
N GLY A 23 9.09 -14.66 -30.10
CA GLY A 23 10.40 -14.97 -29.55
C GLY A 23 10.76 -14.07 -28.36
N ASN A 24 10.50 -12.77 -28.48
CA ASN A 24 10.69 -11.81 -27.38
C ASN A 24 9.77 -12.11 -26.17
N ASN A 25 8.50 -12.48 -26.41
CA ASN A 25 7.60 -12.88 -25.33
C ASN A 25 8.11 -14.11 -24.58
N ILE A 26 8.58 -15.14 -25.30
CA ILE A 26 9.14 -16.37 -24.71
C ILE A 26 10.40 -16.06 -23.92
N ALA A 27 11.30 -15.25 -24.45
CA ALA A 27 12.54 -14.86 -23.77
C ALA A 27 12.28 -14.15 -22.43
N ASN A 28 11.19 -13.39 -22.34
CA ASN A 28 10.84 -12.58 -21.18
C ASN A 28 9.77 -13.22 -20.26
N VAL A 29 9.51 -14.52 -20.37
CA VAL A 29 8.50 -15.20 -19.52
C VAL A 29 8.81 -15.12 -18.03
N ASN A 30 10.09 -15.10 -17.66
CA ASN A 30 10.55 -14.98 -16.27
C ASN A 30 10.91 -13.55 -15.87
N THR A 31 10.68 -12.57 -16.75
CA THR A 31 10.97 -11.16 -16.46
C THR A 31 9.84 -10.54 -15.65
N ILE A 32 10.15 -10.00 -14.48
CA ILE A 32 9.19 -9.39 -13.56
C ILE A 32 8.52 -8.17 -14.23
N GLY A 33 7.18 -8.10 -14.14
CA GLY A 33 6.41 -6.98 -14.68
C GLY A 33 6.36 -6.90 -16.21
N PHE A 34 6.90 -7.89 -16.93
CA PHE A 34 6.86 -7.89 -18.40
C PHE A 34 5.43 -8.04 -18.92
N LYS A 35 5.13 -7.30 -19.99
CA LYS A 35 3.83 -7.35 -20.69
C LYS A 35 4.03 -7.83 -22.13
N LYS A 36 3.28 -8.90 -22.51
CA LYS A 36 3.38 -9.53 -23.83
C LYS A 36 2.98 -8.60 -24.95
N GLY A 37 3.69 -8.67 -26.04
CA GLY A 37 3.33 -8.03 -27.31
C GLY A 37 2.47 -8.95 -28.17
N ARG A 38 1.56 -8.40 -28.94
CA ARG A 38 0.74 -9.09 -29.93
C ARG A 38 0.79 -8.37 -31.25
N VAL A 39 1.00 -9.09 -32.34
CA VAL A 39 0.99 -8.56 -33.70
C VAL A 39 -0.36 -8.77 -34.34
N ASN A 40 -0.96 -7.71 -34.85
CA ASN A 40 -2.19 -7.74 -35.62
C ASN A 40 -1.88 -7.50 -37.09
N PHE A 41 -2.50 -8.28 -37.98
CA PHE A 41 -2.36 -8.16 -39.41
C PHE A 41 -3.61 -7.51 -40.03
N GLN A 42 -3.40 -6.82 -41.14
CA GLN A 42 -4.46 -6.31 -41.98
C GLN A 42 -4.15 -6.61 -43.44
N ASP A 43 -5.18 -6.70 -44.28
CA ASP A 43 -5.04 -6.83 -45.71
C ASP A 43 -4.54 -5.51 -46.33
N MET A 44 -3.76 -5.63 -47.37
CA MET A 44 -3.38 -4.48 -48.20
C MET A 44 -4.51 -4.12 -49.19
N ILE A 45 -4.31 -3.05 -49.93
CA ILE A 45 -5.25 -2.59 -50.94
C ILE A 45 -5.58 -3.72 -51.94
N SER A 46 -6.87 -3.93 -52.19
CA SER A 46 -7.34 -4.86 -53.19
C SER A 46 -7.50 -4.16 -54.57
N GLN A 47 -6.93 -4.77 -55.59
CA GLN A 47 -7.10 -4.28 -56.96
C GLN A 47 -8.42 -4.76 -57.55
N SER A 48 -9.28 -3.83 -57.98
CA SER A 48 -10.52 -4.15 -58.68
C SER A 48 -10.26 -4.53 -60.13
N ILE A 49 -10.71 -5.72 -60.55
CA ILE A 49 -10.69 -6.19 -61.92
C ILE A 49 -11.97 -5.80 -62.63
N SER A 50 -13.11 -5.86 -61.95
CA SER A 50 -14.38 -5.38 -62.44
C SER A 50 -15.21 -4.73 -61.34
N VAL A 51 -15.95 -3.68 -61.70
CA VAL A 51 -16.81 -2.95 -60.76
C VAL A 51 -18.15 -3.65 -60.66
N ALA A 52 -18.83 -3.49 -59.51
CA ALA A 52 -20.22 -3.96 -59.33
C ALA A 52 -21.16 -3.24 -60.28
N SER A 53 -22.10 -3.97 -60.84
CA SER A 53 -23.20 -3.39 -61.64
C SER A 53 -24.53 -3.57 -60.92
N ARG A 54 -25.41 -2.56 -61.09
CA ARG A 54 -26.79 -2.63 -60.57
C ARG A 54 -27.63 -3.61 -61.36
N PRO A 55 -28.58 -4.30 -60.70
CA PRO A 55 -29.60 -5.03 -61.43
C PRO A 55 -30.45 -4.08 -62.31
N THR A 56 -30.78 -4.52 -63.51
CA THR A 56 -31.73 -3.85 -64.49
C THR A 56 -32.85 -4.82 -64.77
N ASP A 57 -33.96 -4.35 -65.33
CA ASP A 57 -35.14 -5.21 -65.63
C ASP A 57 -34.81 -6.40 -66.53
N ALA A 58 -33.75 -6.36 -67.28
CA ALA A 58 -33.31 -7.41 -68.21
C ALA A 58 -32.12 -8.22 -67.71
N ARG A 59 -31.45 -7.82 -66.65
CA ARG A 59 -30.19 -8.45 -66.15
C ARG A 59 -30.01 -8.25 -64.71
N GLY A 60 -29.65 -9.34 -63.95
CA GLY A 60 -29.27 -9.27 -62.60
C GLY A 60 -27.97 -8.48 -62.39
N GLY A 61 -27.78 -7.92 -61.15
CA GLY A 61 -26.57 -7.22 -60.77
C GLY A 61 -25.36 -8.16 -60.68
N THR A 62 -24.16 -7.62 -60.90
CA THR A 62 -22.89 -8.37 -60.77
C THR A 62 -22.06 -7.85 -59.61
N ASN A 63 -21.46 -8.76 -58.85
CA ASN A 63 -20.57 -8.41 -57.74
C ASN A 63 -19.19 -7.93 -58.25
N PRO A 64 -18.48 -7.09 -57.50
CA PRO A 64 -17.15 -6.65 -57.88
C PRO A 64 -16.18 -7.84 -57.85
N LYS A 65 -15.21 -7.88 -58.76
CA LYS A 65 -14.10 -8.83 -58.78
C LYS A 65 -12.86 -8.10 -58.33
N GLN A 66 -12.35 -8.49 -57.18
CA GLN A 66 -11.15 -7.86 -56.54
C GLN A 66 -10.12 -8.91 -56.21
N VAL A 67 -8.84 -8.53 -56.29
CA VAL A 67 -7.69 -9.37 -55.93
C VAL A 67 -6.84 -8.61 -54.90
N GLY A 68 -6.60 -9.20 -53.72
CA GLY A 68 -5.75 -8.64 -52.69
C GLY A 68 -4.26 -8.64 -53.10
N LEU A 69 -3.52 -7.65 -52.65
CA LEU A 69 -2.08 -7.49 -52.97
C LEU A 69 -1.15 -7.98 -51.82
N GLY A 70 -1.70 -8.61 -50.78
CA GLY A 70 -0.95 -9.15 -49.67
C GLY A 70 -1.45 -8.60 -48.33
N MET A 71 -0.64 -8.72 -47.30
CA MET A 71 -0.93 -8.27 -45.93
C MET A 71 0.14 -7.33 -45.39
N ASN A 72 -0.20 -6.55 -44.38
CA ASN A 72 0.72 -5.69 -43.63
C ASN A 72 0.50 -5.84 -42.13
N VAL A 73 1.49 -5.46 -41.30
CA VAL A 73 1.33 -5.32 -39.86
C VAL A 73 0.47 -4.08 -39.61
N ALA A 74 -0.68 -4.28 -38.96
CA ALA A 74 -1.56 -3.18 -38.54
C ALA A 74 -1.06 -2.50 -37.29
N SER A 75 -0.72 -3.29 -36.28
CA SER A 75 -0.21 -2.82 -34.97
C SER A 75 0.58 -3.90 -34.27
N ILE A 76 1.44 -3.48 -33.34
CA ILE A 76 2.07 -4.34 -32.35
C ILE A 76 1.62 -3.82 -30.99
N ASP A 77 0.59 -4.46 -30.43
CA ASP A 77 -0.04 -4.02 -29.19
C ASP A 77 0.66 -4.63 -27.97
N THR A 78 0.85 -3.82 -26.93
CA THR A 78 1.26 -4.34 -25.62
C THR A 78 0.00 -4.64 -24.81
N ILE A 79 -0.10 -5.87 -24.29
CA ILE A 79 -1.27 -6.32 -23.52
C ILE A 79 -0.96 -6.14 -22.04
N HIS A 80 -1.68 -5.22 -21.39
CA HIS A 80 -1.52 -4.85 -19.99
C HIS A 80 -2.40 -5.67 -19.01
N THR A 81 -2.74 -6.92 -19.37
CA THR A 81 -3.40 -7.81 -18.42
C THR A 81 -2.45 -8.15 -17.28
N GLN A 82 -3.03 -8.40 -16.10
CA GLN A 82 -2.27 -8.77 -14.92
C GLN A 82 -1.64 -10.16 -15.08
N GLY A 83 -0.38 -10.30 -14.65
CA GLY A 83 0.33 -11.56 -14.53
C GLY A 83 0.03 -12.27 -13.20
N ALA A 84 0.53 -13.49 -13.04
CA ALA A 84 0.48 -14.21 -11.78
C ALA A 84 1.39 -13.55 -10.74
N PHE A 85 1.02 -13.64 -9.47
CA PHE A 85 1.87 -13.19 -8.37
C PHE A 85 2.75 -14.33 -7.86
N GLN A 86 4.02 -14.03 -7.66
CA GLN A 86 4.98 -14.90 -7.00
C GLN A 86 5.35 -14.31 -5.64
N SER A 87 5.21 -15.07 -4.56
CA SER A 87 5.62 -14.66 -3.22
C SER A 87 7.14 -14.74 -3.07
N THR A 88 7.74 -13.68 -2.51
CA THR A 88 9.19 -13.57 -2.30
C THR A 88 9.55 -13.43 -0.81
N GLN A 89 8.59 -13.18 0.05
CA GLN A 89 8.78 -12.93 1.49
C GLN A 89 9.64 -11.70 1.84
N LYS A 90 10.02 -10.87 0.85
CA LYS A 90 10.74 -9.62 1.04
C LYS A 90 9.74 -8.46 1.08
N ALA A 91 9.69 -7.69 2.17
CA ALA A 91 8.71 -6.62 2.36
C ALA A 91 8.80 -5.49 1.31
N SER A 92 9.97 -5.27 0.73
CA SER A 92 10.19 -4.28 -0.33
C SER A 92 9.76 -4.74 -1.72
N ASP A 93 9.45 -6.04 -1.91
CA ASP A 93 8.91 -6.54 -3.16
C ASP A 93 7.41 -6.28 -3.21
N LEU A 94 6.97 -5.57 -4.22
CA LEU A 94 5.62 -5.05 -4.33
C LEU A 94 4.95 -5.50 -5.62
N GLY A 95 3.69 -5.88 -5.53
CA GLY A 95 2.86 -6.16 -6.70
C GLY A 95 1.60 -5.30 -6.69
N VAL A 96 1.22 -4.74 -7.85
CA VAL A 96 -0.05 -4.01 -7.99
C VAL A 96 -1.14 -4.99 -8.41
N SER A 97 -2.15 -5.16 -7.57
CA SER A 97 -3.34 -5.98 -7.86
C SER A 97 -4.42 -5.11 -8.48
N GLY A 98 -4.64 -5.24 -9.78
CA GLY A 98 -5.54 -4.39 -10.54
C GLY A 98 -4.80 -3.41 -11.46
N ASN A 99 -5.41 -2.27 -11.76
CA ASN A 99 -4.84 -1.25 -12.65
C ASN A 99 -3.88 -0.33 -11.89
N GLY A 100 -2.85 0.16 -12.56
CA GLY A 100 -1.88 1.13 -12.01
C GLY A 100 -0.45 0.75 -12.35
N PHE A 101 0.45 1.70 -12.25
CA PHE A 101 1.89 1.55 -12.46
C PHE A 101 2.62 2.23 -11.32
N PHE A 102 3.72 1.68 -10.88
CA PHE A 102 4.66 2.38 -10.01
C PHE A 102 5.28 3.53 -10.79
N ILE A 103 5.50 4.64 -10.11
CA ILE A 103 6.13 5.84 -10.67
C ILE A 103 7.58 5.83 -10.26
N LEU A 104 8.47 5.80 -11.22
CA LEU A 104 9.92 5.90 -11.04
C LEU A 104 10.41 7.24 -11.56
N LYS A 105 11.44 7.77 -10.95
CA LYS A 105 12.05 9.05 -11.34
C LYS A 105 13.54 8.89 -11.56
N GLU A 106 14.01 9.43 -12.68
CA GLU A 106 15.43 9.61 -12.99
C GLU A 106 15.68 11.08 -13.37
N GLY A 107 16.30 11.83 -12.48
CA GLY A 107 16.49 13.26 -12.67
C GLY A 107 15.17 14.02 -12.76
N LYS A 108 14.78 14.47 -13.97
CA LYS A 108 13.51 15.17 -14.22
C LYS A 108 12.47 14.29 -14.94
N ASN A 109 12.86 13.11 -15.40
CA ASN A 109 12.00 12.24 -16.20
C ASN A 109 11.26 11.27 -15.29
N LEU A 110 9.99 11.04 -15.61
CA LEU A 110 9.16 10.04 -14.95
C LEU A 110 9.03 8.81 -15.84
N PHE A 111 9.16 7.65 -15.22
CA PHE A 111 8.98 6.35 -15.83
C PHE A 111 7.92 5.57 -15.07
N TYR A 112 7.25 4.66 -15.75
CA TYR A 112 6.16 3.89 -15.19
C TYR A 112 6.47 2.42 -15.35
N THR A 113 6.30 1.64 -14.28
CA THR A 113 6.61 0.21 -14.31
C THR A 113 5.60 -0.62 -13.55
N ARG A 114 5.52 -1.92 -13.93
CA ARG A 114 4.85 -2.95 -13.14
C ARG A 114 5.83 -3.84 -12.37
N ALA A 115 7.12 -3.70 -12.67
CA ALA A 115 8.16 -4.40 -11.92
C ALA A 115 8.28 -3.79 -10.53
N GLY A 116 8.01 -4.59 -9.51
CA GLY A 116 7.99 -4.15 -8.11
C GLY A 116 9.14 -4.68 -7.27
N ALA A 117 10.23 -5.12 -7.89
CA ALA A 117 11.44 -5.51 -7.16
C ALA A 117 12.19 -4.25 -6.72
N PHE A 118 11.99 -3.86 -5.46
CA PHE A 118 12.58 -2.64 -4.91
C PHE A 118 13.54 -2.96 -3.76
N ASP A 119 14.42 -2.00 -3.48
CA ASP A 119 15.34 -2.07 -2.35
C ASP A 119 15.63 -0.66 -1.80
N VAL A 120 16.22 -0.60 -0.61
CA VAL A 120 16.61 0.66 0.01
C VAL A 120 18.11 0.88 -0.26
N ASP A 121 18.46 2.04 -0.82
CA ASP A 121 19.84 2.40 -1.09
C ASP A 121 20.57 2.97 0.15
N SER A 122 21.86 3.31 0.00
CA SER A 122 22.68 3.90 1.08
C SER A 122 22.15 5.23 1.60
N ASP A 123 21.46 5.98 0.75
CA ASP A 123 20.84 7.27 1.07
C ASP A 123 19.41 7.12 1.58
N ARG A 124 18.98 5.83 1.80
CA ARG A 124 17.67 5.45 2.33
C ARG A 124 16.49 5.70 1.40
N HIS A 125 16.75 5.95 0.11
CA HIS A 125 15.69 6.02 -0.88
C HIS A 125 15.22 4.62 -1.28
N LEU A 126 13.92 4.48 -1.52
CA LEU A 126 13.38 3.26 -2.10
C LEU A 126 13.60 3.30 -3.61
N VAL A 127 14.44 2.40 -4.12
CA VAL A 127 14.91 2.38 -5.50
C VAL A 127 14.66 1.04 -6.19
N ASN A 128 14.65 1.06 -7.51
CA ASN A 128 14.75 -0.16 -8.29
C ASN A 128 16.24 -0.53 -8.43
N PRO A 129 16.71 -1.68 -7.87
CA PRO A 129 18.12 -2.06 -7.87
C PRO A 129 18.70 -2.31 -9.25
N ALA A 130 17.87 -2.55 -10.28
CA ALA A 130 18.35 -2.82 -11.63
C ALA A 130 18.86 -1.56 -12.35
N ASN A 131 18.26 -0.40 -12.07
CA ASN A 131 18.57 0.86 -12.76
C ASN A 131 18.79 2.07 -11.84
N GLY A 132 18.63 1.90 -10.51
CA GLY A 132 18.82 2.98 -9.53
C GLY A 132 17.74 4.06 -9.54
N MET A 133 16.64 3.89 -10.28
CA MET A 133 15.54 4.85 -10.31
C MET A 133 14.77 4.84 -8.99
N ARG A 134 14.40 6.04 -8.51
CA ARG A 134 13.71 6.24 -7.23
C ARG A 134 12.22 6.14 -7.39
N ILE A 135 11.55 5.45 -6.46
CA ILE A 135 10.09 5.40 -6.40
C ILE A 135 9.56 6.71 -5.87
N GLN A 136 8.42 7.13 -6.45
CA GLN A 136 7.72 8.35 -6.09
C GLN A 136 6.49 8.06 -5.25
N GLY A 137 6.20 8.98 -4.32
CA GLY A 137 5.03 8.92 -3.46
C GLY A 137 4.87 10.18 -2.63
N TRP A 138 4.14 10.09 -1.55
CA TRP A 138 3.94 11.18 -0.59
C TRP A 138 4.62 10.82 0.73
N MET A 139 5.49 11.70 1.21
CA MET A 139 6.11 11.56 2.52
C MET A 139 5.20 12.09 3.61
N ALA A 140 5.23 11.44 4.77
CA ALA A 140 4.57 11.94 5.96
C ALA A 140 5.29 13.19 6.46
N ARG A 141 4.53 14.27 6.72
CA ARG A 141 5.03 15.51 7.30
C ARG A 141 4.57 15.64 8.74
N ASP A 142 5.41 16.21 9.58
CA ASP A 142 5.06 16.46 10.97
C ASP A 142 4.16 17.71 11.05
N LEU A 143 2.92 17.50 11.47
CA LEU A 143 1.92 18.54 11.74
C LEU A 143 1.51 18.43 13.20
N GLU A 144 1.91 19.39 14.01
CA GLU A 144 1.59 19.47 15.45
C GLU A 144 1.98 18.24 16.27
N GLY A 145 3.05 17.53 15.86
CA GLY A 145 3.56 16.34 16.53
C GLY A 145 2.89 15.02 16.10
N GLU A 146 2.06 15.08 15.07
CA GLU A 146 1.55 13.88 14.36
C GLU A 146 2.05 13.87 12.92
N LYS A 147 2.54 12.69 12.47
CA LYS A 147 2.94 12.51 11.08
C LYS A 147 1.70 12.24 10.23
N VAL A 148 1.38 13.16 9.34
CA VAL A 148 0.23 13.07 8.44
C VAL A 148 0.70 13.03 7.00
N ILE A 149 0.15 12.11 6.22
CA ILE A 149 0.41 11.99 4.78
C ILE A 149 -0.60 12.85 4.04
N ASN A 150 -0.10 13.90 3.34
CA ASN A 150 -0.95 14.73 2.50
C ASN A 150 -0.84 14.29 1.04
N THR A 151 -1.84 13.60 0.54
CA THR A 151 -1.91 13.08 -0.83
C THR A 151 -2.31 14.13 -1.88
N ALA A 152 -2.68 15.33 -1.46
CA ALA A 152 -2.93 16.46 -2.35
C ALA A 152 -1.65 17.25 -2.70
N SER A 153 -0.51 16.93 -2.09
CA SER A 153 0.79 17.53 -2.41
C SER A 153 1.43 16.88 -3.64
N ASP A 154 2.46 17.54 -4.19
CA ASP A 154 3.28 16.94 -5.24
C ASP A 154 3.97 15.66 -4.74
N ILE A 155 4.19 14.72 -5.66
CA ILE A 155 4.92 13.48 -5.39
C ILE A 155 6.40 13.77 -5.22
N GLU A 156 7.03 13.09 -4.27
CA GLU A 156 8.45 13.20 -3.94
C GLU A 156 9.09 11.81 -3.78
N ASP A 157 10.44 11.79 -3.71
CA ASP A 157 11.19 10.55 -3.54
C ASP A 157 10.87 9.94 -2.17
N LEU A 158 10.55 8.64 -2.12
CA LEU A 158 10.26 7.94 -0.88
C LEU A 158 11.54 7.59 -0.12
N ILE A 159 11.62 8.01 1.14
CA ILE A 159 12.75 7.78 2.03
C ILE A 159 12.32 6.88 3.20
N ILE A 160 13.08 5.82 3.44
CA ILE A 160 12.86 4.90 4.55
C ILE A 160 14.03 5.04 5.53
N PRO A 161 13.89 5.80 6.62
CA PRO A 161 15.00 6.16 7.50
C PRO A 161 15.39 5.02 8.47
N ILE A 162 15.78 3.86 7.97
CA ILE A 162 16.21 2.71 8.77
C ILE A 162 17.37 3.12 9.68
N GLY A 163 17.26 2.78 10.97
CA GLY A 163 18.27 3.12 11.99
C GLY A 163 18.16 4.55 12.53
N ASP A 164 17.27 5.39 12.02
CA ASP A 164 17.07 6.72 12.57
C ASP A 164 16.38 6.69 13.92
N LYS A 165 16.71 7.70 14.72
CA LYS A 165 16.16 7.90 16.05
C LYS A 165 14.85 8.66 15.97
N GLU A 166 13.82 8.15 16.60
CA GLU A 166 12.62 8.91 16.91
C GLU A 166 12.74 9.50 18.30
N GLY A 167 12.52 10.81 18.43
CA GLY A 167 12.57 11.50 19.71
C GLY A 167 11.51 10.98 20.68
N ALA A 168 11.77 11.16 21.97
CA ALA A 168 10.78 10.85 22.98
C ALA A 168 9.59 11.84 22.87
N LYS A 169 8.39 11.35 23.19
CA LYS A 169 7.18 12.17 23.30
C LYS A 169 6.69 12.13 24.73
N SER A 170 6.55 13.30 25.34
CA SER A 170 6.02 13.41 26.71
C SER A 170 4.57 12.94 26.77
N THR A 171 4.23 12.22 27.83
CA THR A 171 2.86 11.78 28.10
C THR A 171 2.01 12.98 28.48
N LYS A 172 0.93 13.24 27.73
CA LYS A 172 -0.05 14.29 28.03
C LYS A 172 -1.37 13.72 28.53
N ASN A 173 -1.76 12.55 28.04
CA ASN A 173 -3.01 11.91 28.41
C ASN A 173 -2.77 10.44 28.78
N VAL A 174 -3.44 10.01 29.84
CA VAL A 174 -3.52 8.59 30.24
C VAL A 174 -4.99 8.25 30.42
N THR A 175 -5.44 7.23 29.73
CA THR A 175 -6.83 6.75 29.80
C THR A 175 -6.88 5.45 30.58
N PHE A 176 -7.73 5.37 31.57
CA PHE A 176 -7.99 4.16 32.35
C PHE A 176 -9.32 3.55 31.94
N ALA A 177 -9.33 2.26 31.64
CA ALA A 177 -10.52 1.47 31.44
C ALA A 177 -10.36 0.19 32.27
N CYS A 178 -11.06 0.10 33.37
CA CYS A 178 -10.94 -0.99 34.33
C CYS A 178 -12.26 -1.27 35.03
N ASN A 179 -12.39 -2.48 35.58
CA ASN A 179 -13.47 -2.83 36.48
C ASN A 179 -12.97 -2.86 37.93
N LEU A 180 -13.67 -2.25 38.84
CA LEU A 180 -13.45 -2.33 40.28
C LEU A 180 -14.43 -3.35 40.89
N ASP A 181 -13.91 -4.37 41.58
CA ASP A 181 -14.77 -5.41 42.18
C ASP A 181 -15.58 -4.86 43.36
N LYS A 182 -16.89 -4.79 43.19
CA LYS A 182 -17.81 -4.38 44.24
C LYS A 182 -17.73 -5.21 45.52
N ARG A 183 -17.21 -6.43 45.44
CA ARG A 183 -17.08 -7.41 46.56
C ARG A 183 -15.83 -7.19 47.42
N LEU A 184 -14.91 -6.30 46.99
CA LEU A 184 -13.70 -6.03 47.78
C LEU A 184 -14.03 -5.65 49.23
N PRO A 185 -13.26 -6.16 50.20
CA PRO A 185 -13.48 -5.88 51.59
C PRO A 185 -13.26 -4.40 51.92
N LEU A 186 -14.03 -3.88 52.85
CA LEU A 186 -13.84 -2.54 53.41
C LEU A 186 -12.61 -2.54 54.34
N ILE A 187 -11.73 -1.58 54.17
CA ILE A 187 -10.53 -1.43 55.01
C ILE A 187 -10.88 -0.56 56.20
N GLN A 188 -10.89 -1.14 57.42
CA GLN A 188 -11.15 -0.39 58.67
C GLN A 188 -9.86 0.31 59.17
N GLU A 189 -10.03 1.38 59.94
CA GLU A 189 -8.90 2.03 60.62
C GLU A 189 -8.18 1.04 61.51
N GLY A 190 -6.83 0.89 61.32
CA GLY A 190 -6.03 -0.08 62.03
C GLY A 190 -5.99 -1.50 61.43
N ALA A 191 -6.51 -1.67 60.23
CA ALA A 191 -6.44 -2.94 59.50
C ALA A 191 -5.00 -3.46 59.33
N SER A 192 -4.82 -4.77 59.31
CA SER A 192 -3.53 -5.36 59.09
C SER A 192 -2.98 -5.07 57.67
N PRO A 193 -1.66 -5.03 57.47
CA PRO A 193 -1.09 -4.84 56.11
C PRO A 193 -1.63 -5.83 55.07
N ALA A 194 -1.99 -7.04 55.50
CA ALA A 194 -2.56 -8.07 54.65
C ALA A 194 -4.03 -7.73 54.22
N ASP A 195 -4.80 -7.12 55.10
CA ASP A 195 -6.18 -6.72 54.82
C ASP A 195 -6.21 -5.46 53.93
N ILE A 196 -5.26 -4.53 54.16
CA ILE A 196 -5.06 -3.36 53.30
C ILE A 196 -4.72 -3.82 51.88
N ALA A 197 -3.79 -4.78 51.74
CA ALA A 197 -3.40 -5.32 50.44
C ALA A 197 -4.56 -6.03 49.72
N ARG A 198 -5.46 -6.68 50.44
CA ARG A 198 -6.65 -7.35 49.86
C ARG A 198 -7.76 -6.38 49.43
N GLY A 199 -7.89 -5.26 50.13
CA GLY A 199 -8.92 -4.24 49.86
C GLY A 199 -8.49 -3.12 48.92
N THR A 200 -7.19 -3.08 48.59
CA THR A 200 -6.63 -2.06 47.69
C THR A 200 -6.41 -2.63 46.29
N TRP A 201 -6.92 -1.95 45.29
CA TRP A 201 -6.57 -2.25 43.91
C TRP A 201 -5.52 -1.25 43.41
N VAL A 202 -4.47 -1.77 42.80
CA VAL A 202 -3.29 -0.99 42.41
C VAL A 202 -3.04 -1.19 40.91
N VAL A 203 -2.83 -0.08 40.19
CA VAL A 203 -2.49 -0.07 38.76
C VAL A 203 -1.26 0.78 38.55
N ASN A 204 -0.26 0.22 37.90
CA ASN A 204 0.98 0.91 37.58
C ASN A 204 1.07 1.20 36.09
N LYS A 205 1.54 2.40 35.73
CA LYS A 205 1.82 2.81 34.36
C LYS A 205 3.08 3.67 34.29
N SER A 206 3.90 3.41 33.28
CA SER A 206 5.06 4.26 33.02
C SER A 206 4.63 5.51 32.26
N LEU A 207 5.02 6.67 32.73
CA LEU A 207 4.89 7.98 32.07
C LEU A 207 6.25 8.35 31.48
N TYR A 208 6.24 9.04 30.37
CA TYR A 208 7.45 9.52 29.73
C TYR A 208 7.50 11.05 29.74
N ASP A 209 8.66 11.60 29.98
CA ASP A 209 8.91 13.03 29.84
C ASP A 209 9.38 13.40 28.42
N SER A 210 9.69 14.66 28.19
CA SER A 210 10.19 15.16 26.90
C SER A 210 11.58 14.60 26.52
N PHE A 211 12.35 14.10 27.49
CA PHE A 211 13.67 13.47 27.29
C PHE A 211 13.60 11.95 27.21
N GLY A 212 12.43 11.35 27.49
CA GLY A 212 12.24 9.90 27.50
C GLY A 212 12.54 9.24 28.85
N ASN A 213 12.76 10.01 29.93
CA ASN A 213 12.87 9.45 31.26
C ASN A 213 11.53 8.87 31.68
N VAL A 214 11.59 7.76 32.42
CA VAL A 214 10.41 7.03 32.87
C VAL A 214 10.07 7.41 34.30
N SER A 215 8.85 7.91 34.54
CA SER A 215 8.24 8.07 35.85
C SER A 215 7.13 7.05 36.01
N VAL A 216 7.05 6.38 37.15
CA VAL A 216 6.02 5.37 37.42
C VAL A 216 4.83 6.03 38.08
N LEU A 217 3.70 6.05 37.38
CA LEU A 217 2.39 6.42 37.95
C LEU A 217 1.78 5.16 38.56
N GLU A 218 1.40 5.26 39.81
CA GLU A 218 0.67 4.23 40.54
C GLU A 218 -0.67 4.80 40.99
N LEU A 219 -1.76 4.20 40.53
CA LEU A 219 -3.10 4.51 40.95
C LEU A 219 -3.58 3.46 41.97
N ARG A 220 -3.78 3.89 43.22
CA ARG A 220 -4.33 3.06 44.31
C ARG A 220 -5.78 3.43 44.50
N VAL A 221 -6.64 2.43 44.47
CA VAL A 221 -8.09 2.63 44.65
C VAL A 221 -8.58 1.77 45.78
N VAL A 222 -9.28 2.40 46.73
CA VAL A 222 -9.78 1.77 47.96
C VAL A 222 -11.23 2.13 48.12
N LYS A 223 -12.09 1.18 48.51
CA LYS A 223 -13.52 1.42 48.74
C LYS A 223 -13.76 2.25 49.99
N ASP A 224 -14.63 3.23 49.93
CA ASP A 224 -14.99 4.08 51.08
C ASP A 224 -15.77 3.29 52.13
N LEU A 225 -15.51 3.61 53.40
CA LEU A 225 -16.14 2.93 54.54
C LEU A 225 -17.58 3.34 54.79
N ASN A 226 -17.86 4.60 54.54
CA ASN A 226 -19.10 5.23 54.98
C ASN A 226 -20.16 5.38 53.89
N THR A 227 -19.71 5.46 52.65
CA THR A 227 -20.58 5.73 51.50
C THR A 227 -20.57 4.58 50.50
N PRO A 228 -21.69 3.90 50.25
CA PRO A 228 -21.79 2.87 49.26
C PRO A 228 -21.54 3.46 47.84
N ASN A 229 -20.89 2.69 46.99
CA ASN A 229 -20.52 3.06 45.60
C ASN A 229 -19.54 4.23 45.47
N LEU A 230 -18.84 4.61 46.55
CA LEU A 230 -17.79 5.61 46.57
C LEU A 230 -16.42 4.91 46.73
N TRP A 231 -15.43 5.35 45.98
CA TRP A 231 -14.07 4.84 46.06
C TRP A 231 -13.07 5.99 46.20
N ASN A 232 -12.12 5.83 47.10
CA ASN A 232 -11.03 6.76 47.30
C ASN A 232 -9.86 6.34 46.43
N ALA A 233 -9.42 7.20 45.55
CA ALA A 233 -8.29 6.98 44.66
C ALA A 233 -7.14 7.90 45.05
N THR A 234 -5.95 7.30 45.18
CA THR A 234 -4.69 7.99 45.47
C THR A 234 -3.74 7.78 44.29
N VAL A 235 -3.21 8.87 43.77
CA VAL A 235 -2.18 8.82 42.71
C VAL A 235 -0.81 9.04 43.35
N LEU A 236 0.10 8.10 43.12
CA LEU A 236 1.49 8.23 43.47
C LEU A 236 2.33 8.32 42.18
N ILE A 237 3.36 9.14 42.22
CA ILE A 237 4.36 9.24 41.16
C ILE A 237 5.71 8.96 41.77
N ASN A 238 6.42 7.93 41.26
CA ASN A 238 7.68 7.43 41.80
C ASN A 238 7.61 7.11 43.32
N GLY A 239 6.43 6.69 43.81
CA GLY A 239 6.19 6.37 45.24
C GLY A 239 5.81 7.55 46.12
N GLU A 240 5.87 8.79 45.62
CA GLU A 240 5.40 9.97 46.33
C GLU A 240 3.90 10.27 45.99
N GLN A 241 3.13 10.57 47.04
CA GLN A 241 1.71 10.90 46.88
C GLN A 241 1.58 12.28 46.19
N ASN A 242 0.90 12.30 45.07
CA ASN A 242 0.69 13.52 44.27
C ASN A 242 -0.73 14.08 44.43
N SER A 243 -1.74 13.26 44.26
CA SER A 243 -3.15 13.70 44.26
C SER A 243 -4.07 12.63 44.84
N ASN A 244 -5.16 13.09 45.50
CA ASN A 244 -6.24 12.23 45.96
C ASN A 244 -7.57 12.72 45.36
N PHE A 245 -8.43 11.78 45.02
CA PHE A 245 -9.75 12.07 44.50
C PHE A 245 -10.72 10.92 44.82
N THR A 246 -12.03 11.22 44.70
CA THR A 246 -13.06 10.22 44.94
C THR A 246 -13.82 9.92 43.66
N LEU A 247 -14.09 8.63 43.41
CA LEU A 247 -14.90 8.13 42.33
C LEU A 247 -16.24 7.65 42.84
N GLY A 248 -17.32 8.20 42.31
CA GLY A 248 -18.66 7.74 42.64
C GLY A 248 -19.30 7.04 41.46
N PHE A 249 -19.95 5.91 41.74
CA PHE A 249 -20.64 5.09 40.76
C PHE A 249 -22.14 5.12 40.97
N ASP A 250 -22.88 4.98 39.88
CA ASP A 250 -24.35 4.85 39.93
C ASP A 250 -24.76 3.43 40.39
N ASN A 251 -26.09 3.22 40.52
CA ASN A 251 -26.62 1.92 40.92
C ASN A 251 -26.41 0.82 39.86
N GLU A 252 -26.12 1.20 38.60
CA GLU A 252 -25.89 0.32 37.47
C GLU A 252 -24.39 0.00 37.29
N GLY A 253 -23.51 0.64 38.07
CA GLY A 253 -22.08 0.41 38.09
C GLY A 253 -21.29 1.28 37.10
N ALA A 254 -21.91 2.26 36.47
CA ALA A 254 -21.20 3.23 35.63
C ALA A 254 -20.64 4.38 36.48
N LEU A 255 -19.56 5.02 36.00
CA LEU A 255 -18.95 6.19 36.61
C LEU A 255 -19.95 7.37 36.53
N ALA A 256 -20.24 7.99 37.70
CA ALA A 256 -21.27 9.06 37.81
C ALA A 256 -20.72 10.38 38.37
N SER A 257 -19.72 10.33 39.25
CA SER A 257 -19.21 11.55 39.89
C SER A 257 -17.73 11.50 40.16
N LEU A 258 -17.11 12.67 40.21
CA LEU A 258 -15.71 12.87 40.55
C LEU A 258 -15.61 13.91 41.65
N ASN A 259 -14.92 13.62 42.75
CA ASN A 259 -14.79 14.48 43.92
C ASN A 259 -16.16 14.95 44.48
N GLY A 260 -17.18 14.09 44.44
CA GLY A 260 -18.51 14.41 44.87
C GLY A 260 -19.31 15.31 43.92
N GLN A 261 -18.72 15.73 42.81
CA GLN A 261 -19.43 16.52 41.79
C GLN A 261 -20.03 15.56 40.74
N PRO A 262 -21.36 15.52 40.58
CA PRO A 262 -21.98 14.70 39.56
C PRO A 262 -21.69 15.26 38.16
N GLY A 263 -21.21 14.42 37.24
CA GLY A 263 -21.05 14.76 35.83
C GLY A 263 -22.35 14.57 35.04
N GLN A 264 -22.52 15.30 33.94
CA GLN A 264 -23.61 15.05 33.02
C GLN A 264 -23.30 13.81 32.16
N LYS A 265 -24.33 13.08 31.76
CA LYS A 265 -24.17 11.90 30.91
C LYS A 265 -23.46 12.28 29.59
N GLY A 266 -22.34 11.66 29.34
CA GLY A 266 -21.49 11.94 28.17
C GLY A 266 -20.27 12.81 28.47
N ASP A 267 -20.13 13.39 29.66
CA ASP A 267 -18.97 14.17 30.07
C ASP A 267 -17.77 13.24 30.30
N ILE A 268 -16.57 13.66 29.86
CA ILE A 268 -15.30 12.95 30.14
C ILE A 268 -14.77 13.47 31.47
N LEU A 269 -14.72 12.59 32.47
CA LEU A 269 -14.12 12.90 33.76
C LEU A 269 -12.59 12.75 33.66
N GLN A 270 -11.88 13.84 33.90
CA GLN A 270 -10.42 13.90 33.84
C GLN A 270 -9.85 14.73 35.00
N ILE A 271 -8.64 14.37 35.42
CA ILE A 271 -7.92 15.06 36.48
C ILE A 271 -6.54 15.43 35.95
N PRO A 272 -6.16 16.72 35.96
CA PRO A 272 -4.80 17.13 35.68
C PRO A 272 -3.90 16.81 36.89
N ILE A 273 -2.80 16.12 36.63
CA ILE A 273 -1.77 15.82 37.62
C ILE A 273 -0.49 16.50 37.17
N THR A 274 0.09 17.29 38.05
CA THR A 274 1.38 17.94 37.82
C THR A 274 2.45 17.31 38.70
N PHE A 275 3.58 17.03 38.10
CA PHE A 275 4.75 16.52 38.83
C PHE A 275 6.04 17.09 38.25
N ASN A 276 7.06 17.10 39.07
CA ASN A 276 8.37 17.56 38.64
C ASN A 276 9.09 16.44 37.88
N VAL A 277 9.55 16.74 36.70
CA VAL A 277 10.39 15.84 35.89
C VAL A 277 11.82 15.92 36.40
N LEU A 278 12.57 14.82 36.29
CA LEU A 278 14.01 14.84 36.58
C LEU A 278 14.71 15.83 35.63
N GLY A 279 15.38 16.84 36.19
CA GLY A 279 16.10 17.84 35.38
C GLY A 279 17.22 17.21 34.56
N ALA A 280 17.70 17.94 33.53
CA ALA A 280 18.80 17.51 32.68
C ALA A 280 20.13 17.28 33.45
N ASN A 281 20.29 17.93 34.57
CA ASN A 281 21.45 17.79 35.47
C ASN A 281 21.02 17.14 36.79
N VAL A 282 21.91 16.33 37.35
CA VAL A 282 21.70 15.68 38.67
C VAL A 282 21.52 16.74 39.74
N GLY A 283 20.32 16.84 40.32
CA GLY A 283 19.96 17.78 41.39
C GLY A 283 19.20 19.05 40.95
N GLU A 284 18.94 19.26 39.64
CA GLU A 284 18.04 20.30 39.19
C GLU A 284 16.59 19.78 39.18
N VAL A 285 15.68 20.62 39.69
CA VAL A 285 14.23 20.40 39.54
C VAL A 285 13.88 20.67 38.10
N GLY A 286 13.51 19.64 37.36
CA GLY A 286 13.11 19.79 35.95
C GLY A 286 11.78 20.57 35.80
N GLU A 287 11.40 20.80 34.55
CA GLU A 287 10.10 21.41 34.22
C GLU A 287 8.93 20.64 34.81
N GLN A 288 7.88 21.32 35.19
CA GLN A 288 6.64 20.71 35.62
C GLN A 288 5.92 20.13 34.41
N GLN A 289 5.65 18.82 34.46
CA GLN A 289 4.84 18.15 33.48
C GLN A 289 3.42 17.98 34.00
N THR A 290 2.44 18.33 33.17
CA THR A 290 1.02 18.10 33.47
C THR A 290 0.50 16.96 32.60
N VAL A 291 -0.10 15.96 33.26
CA VAL A 291 -0.70 14.79 32.64
C VAL A 291 -2.17 14.75 33.00
N ASN A 292 -3.04 14.62 32.01
CA ASN A 292 -4.47 14.47 32.20
C ASN A 292 -4.84 12.99 32.36
N LEU A 293 -5.30 12.59 33.54
CA LEU A 293 -5.85 11.26 33.75
C LEU A 293 -7.31 11.22 33.33
N LYS A 294 -7.61 10.57 32.23
CA LYS A 294 -8.97 10.32 31.76
C LYS A 294 -9.51 9.07 32.44
N LEU A 295 -10.50 9.22 33.28
CA LEU A 295 -11.08 8.17 34.12
C LEU A 295 -12.29 7.50 33.45
N GLY A 296 -12.84 8.15 32.44
CA GLY A 296 -13.93 7.63 31.64
C GLY A 296 -15.03 8.66 31.36
N THR A 297 -16.03 8.19 30.64
CA THR A 297 -17.22 9.00 30.28
C THR A 297 -18.37 8.66 31.19
N VAL A 298 -19.03 9.66 31.73
CA VAL A 298 -20.18 9.50 32.66
C VAL A 298 -21.29 8.69 32.00
N GLY A 299 -21.73 7.63 32.69
CA GLY A 299 -22.79 6.75 32.22
C GLY A 299 -22.41 5.84 31.03
N SER A 300 -21.10 5.70 30.73
CA SER A 300 -20.60 4.77 29.73
C SER A 300 -19.93 3.56 30.38
N TYR A 301 -20.08 2.41 29.75
CA TYR A 301 -19.38 1.17 30.13
C TYR A 301 -18.14 0.90 29.25
N THR A 302 -17.97 1.65 28.19
CA THR A 302 -16.84 1.52 27.26
C THR A 302 -15.84 2.60 27.58
N ASP A 303 -14.55 2.24 27.63
CA ASP A 303 -13.43 3.16 27.92
C ASP A 303 -13.59 3.99 29.21
N SER A 304 -14.19 3.40 30.23
CA SER A 304 -14.45 4.01 31.54
C SER A 304 -14.08 3.06 32.67
N ILE A 305 -13.85 3.63 33.85
CA ILE A 305 -13.79 2.86 35.09
C ILE A 305 -15.23 2.45 35.45
N THR A 306 -15.43 1.18 35.74
CA THR A 306 -16.75 0.61 36.08
C THR A 306 -16.69 -0.14 37.39
N GLN A 307 -17.83 -0.38 38.02
CA GLN A 307 -17.97 -1.12 39.30
C GLN A 307 -18.95 -2.27 39.12
N PHE A 308 -18.41 -3.50 38.90
CA PHE A 308 -19.23 -4.71 38.84
C PHE A 308 -18.77 -5.74 39.86
N ALA A 309 -19.63 -6.72 40.16
CA ALA A 309 -19.30 -7.86 41.03
C ALA A 309 -18.49 -8.94 40.25
N ASP A 310 -17.40 -8.51 39.65
CA ASP A 310 -16.41 -9.35 38.96
C ASP A 310 -15.01 -8.91 39.42
N SER A 311 -14.02 -9.78 39.26
CA SER A 311 -12.64 -9.49 39.67
C SER A 311 -12.15 -8.17 39.11
N SER A 312 -11.45 -7.38 39.95
CA SER A 312 -10.84 -6.13 39.48
C SER A 312 -9.88 -6.43 38.34
N SER A 313 -10.11 -5.80 37.19
CA SER A 313 -9.32 -6.02 35.99
C SER A 313 -9.02 -4.71 35.29
N THR A 314 -7.79 -4.57 34.81
CA THR A 314 -7.42 -3.48 33.91
C THR A 314 -7.63 -3.92 32.48
N LYS A 315 -8.63 -3.37 31.80
CA LYS A 315 -8.93 -3.72 30.41
C LYS A 315 -8.01 -2.99 29.45
N ALA A 316 -7.76 -1.72 29.66
CA ALA A 316 -6.82 -0.93 28.88
C ALA A 316 -6.29 0.25 29.71
N ILE A 317 -4.99 0.48 29.64
CA ILE A 317 -4.36 1.73 30.04
C ILE A 317 -3.63 2.23 28.81
N ILE A 318 -4.18 3.27 28.17
CA ILE A 318 -3.65 3.88 26.95
C ILE A 318 -2.95 5.18 27.37
N GLN A 319 -1.74 5.37 26.86
CA GLN A 319 -1.01 6.62 27.02
C GLN A 319 -0.46 7.06 25.66
N ASP A 320 -0.30 8.36 25.50
CA ASP A 320 0.16 8.99 24.26
C ASP A 320 1.67 9.29 24.23
N GLY A 321 2.36 9.05 25.34
CA GLY A 321 3.80 9.23 25.45
C GLY A 321 4.60 7.96 25.16
N TYR A 322 5.87 8.13 24.74
CA TYR A 322 6.81 7.04 24.51
C TYR A 322 8.25 7.53 24.68
N GLY A 323 9.13 6.62 25.03
CA GLY A 323 10.57 6.87 25.07
C GLY A 323 11.18 6.89 23.66
N MET A 324 12.44 7.34 23.55
CA MET A 324 13.22 7.30 22.33
C MET A 324 13.27 5.88 21.77
N GLY A 325 13.10 5.76 20.46
CA GLY A 325 13.20 4.50 19.73
C GLY A 325 14.05 4.62 18.47
N TYR A 326 14.61 3.50 18.02
CA TYR A 326 15.27 3.39 16.72
C TYR A 326 14.35 2.64 15.76
N MET A 327 14.34 3.06 14.52
CA MET A 327 13.61 2.34 13.49
C MET A 327 14.35 1.02 13.18
N GLU A 328 13.71 -0.11 13.47
CA GLU A 328 14.26 -1.46 13.27
C GLU A 328 13.84 -2.05 11.95
N ASN A 329 12.59 -1.86 11.56
CA ASN A 329 12.02 -2.48 10.36
C ASN A 329 10.90 -1.60 9.77
N TYR A 330 10.43 -1.96 8.60
CA TYR A 330 9.27 -1.34 7.96
C TYR A 330 8.37 -2.39 7.33
N GLU A 331 7.11 -2.07 7.21
CA GLU A 331 6.08 -2.85 6.52
C GLU A 331 5.36 -1.94 5.51
N ILE A 332 4.87 -2.53 4.43
CA ILE A 332 4.07 -1.81 3.45
C ILE A 332 2.67 -2.42 3.44
N ASP A 333 1.68 -1.59 3.75
CA ASP A 333 0.27 -1.99 3.82
C ASP A 333 -0.36 -2.11 2.42
N GLN A 334 -1.54 -2.72 2.33
CA GLN A 334 -2.33 -2.84 1.09
C GLN A 334 -2.70 -1.49 0.48
N ASN A 335 -2.84 -0.46 1.31
CA ASN A 335 -3.05 0.91 0.88
C ASN A 335 -1.78 1.62 0.39
N GLY A 336 -0.66 0.92 0.28
CA GLY A 336 0.62 1.48 -0.12
C GLY A 336 1.27 2.39 0.92
N VAL A 337 0.78 2.37 2.17
CA VAL A 337 1.38 3.11 3.28
C VAL A 337 2.60 2.37 3.78
N ILE A 338 3.72 3.07 3.87
CA ILE A 338 4.97 2.57 4.44
C ILE A 338 4.94 2.87 5.94
N VAL A 339 4.86 1.83 6.76
CA VAL A 339 4.79 1.91 8.22
C VAL A 339 6.14 1.53 8.81
N GLY A 340 6.78 2.44 9.52
CA GLY A 340 8.01 2.18 10.27
C GLY A 340 7.70 1.53 11.62
N ILE A 341 8.46 0.50 11.98
CA ILE A 341 8.40 -0.20 13.26
C ILE A 341 9.62 0.20 14.07
N TYR A 342 9.39 0.75 15.27
CA TYR A 342 10.42 1.26 16.13
C TYR A 342 10.67 0.34 17.33
N SER A 343 11.88 0.36 17.90
CA SER A 343 12.29 -0.45 19.05
C SER A 343 11.47 -0.19 20.33
N ASN A 344 10.80 0.95 20.41
CA ASN A 344 9.85 1.28 21.48
C ASN A 344 8.44 0.70 21.25
N GLY A 345 8.24 -0.12 20.21
CA GLY A 345 6.96 -0.74 19.85
C GLY A 345 5.99 0.18 19.12
N ILE A 346 6.38 1.40 18.81
CA ILE A 346 5.56 2.36 18.07
C ILE A 346 5.59 2.06 16.59
N ARG A 347 4.43 2.18 15.95
CA ARG A 347 4.27 2.13 14.50
C ARG A 347 3.94 3.53 14.00
N ARG A 348 4.64 3.98 12.95
CA ARG A 348 4.40 5.29 12.34
C ARG A 348 4.36 5.22 10.84
N ASP A 349 3.46 5.97 10.28
CA ASP A 349 3.37 6.16 8.83
C ASP A 349 4.51 7.07 8.38
N LEU A 350 5.33 6.57 7.47
CA LEU A 350 6.49 7.28 6.91
C LEU A 350 6.15 7.96 5.60
N GLY A 351 5.32 7.32 4.79
CA GLY A 351 4.90 7.79 3.49
C GLY A 351 3.94 6.84 2.82
N LYS A 352 3.48 7.22 1.64
CA LYS A 352 2.54 6.43 0.84
C LYS A 352 3.00 6.37 -0.60
N ILE A 353 3.00 5.20 -1.20
CA ILE A 353 3.39 4.98 -2.58
C ILE A 353 2.31 5.53 -3.51
N ALA A 354 2.72 6.32 -4.49
CA ALA A 354 1.84 6.83 -5.52
C ALA A 354 1.74 5.84 -6.69
N LEU A 355 0.54 5.65 -7.21
CA LEU A 355 0.30 4.88 -8.43
C LEU A 355 -0.14 5.81 -9.57
N ALA A 356 0.30 5.46 -10.78
CA ALA A 356 -0.12 6.13 -12.00
C ALA A 356 -1.15 5.29 -12.76
N SER A 357 -2.14 5.94 -13.35
CA SER A 357 -3.05 5.34 -14.32
C SER A 357 -3.10 6.14 -15.61
N PHE A 358 -3.37 5.44 -16.71
CA PHE A 358 -3.50 6.02 -18.03
C PHE A 358 -4.86 5.66 -18.65
N MET A 359 -5.42 6.57 -19.43
CA MET A 359 -6.65 6.29 -20.16
C MET A 359 -6.45 5.19 -21.21
N ASN A 360 -5.29 5.19 -21.84
CA ASN A 360 -4.89 4.19 -22.83
C ASN A 360 -3.51 3.62 -22.50
N PRO A 361 -3.41 2.58 -21.67
CA PRO A 361 -2.13 1.95 -21.33
C PRO A 361 -1.40 1.35 -22.55
N GLY A 362 -2.15 0.89 -23.57
CA GLY A 362 -1.57 0.37 -24.80
C GLY A 362 -0.81 1.41 -25.64
N GLY A 363 -1.06 2.69 -25.38
CA GLY A 363 -0.33 3.80 -26.02
C GLY A 363 0.99 4.16 -25.37
N LEU A 364 1.37 3.53 -24.26
CA LEU A 364 2.66 3.76 -23.60
C LEU A 364 3.82 3.21 -24.46
N ALA A 365 4.91 3.95 -24.55
CA ALA A 365 6.13 3.48 -25.20
C ALA A 365 7.02 2.72 -24.21
N LYS A 366 7.62 1.61 -24.66
CA LYS A 366 8.62 0.87 -23.87
C LYS A 366 9.96 1.60 -23.91
N SER A 367 10.54 1.86 -22.75
CA SER A 367 11.85 2.54 -22.62
C SER A 367 12.99 1.61 -22.22
N GLY A 368 12.78 0.29 -22.22
CA GLY A 368 13.73 -0.69 -21.68
C GLY A 368 13.48 -0.98 -20.20
N ASP A 369 14.15 -1.98 -19.63
CA ASP A 369 14.11 -2.38 -18.20
C ASP A 369 12.68 -2.54 -17.64
N THR A 370 11.74 -3.00 -18.45
CA THR A 370 10.30 -3.08 -18.12
C THR A 370 9.63 -1.74 -17.77
N ASN A 371 10.27 -0.62 -18.14
CA ASN A 371 9.74 0.72 -17.94
C ASN A 371 8.96 1.20 -19.16
N PHE A 372 7.98 2.04 -18.89
CA PHE A 372 7.12 2.69 -19.87
C PHE A 372 7.24 4.21 -19.74
N VAL A 373 7.04 4.91 -20.85
CA VAL A 373 7.01 6.37 -20.92
C VAL A 373 5.70 6.80 -21.53
N GLU A 374 5.16 7.93 -21.09
CA GLU A 374 3.97 8.50 -21.67
C GLU A 374 4.19 8.95 -23.12
N THR A 375 3.13 8.85 -23.92
CA THR A 375 3.10 9.33 -25.29
C THR A 375 1.86 10.19 -25.52
N SER A 376 1.81 10.85 -26.67
CA SER A 376 0.62 11.64 -27.04
C SER A 376 -0.67 10.81 -27.08
N ASN A 377 -0.58 9.47 -27.25
CA ASN A 377 -1.75 8.59 -27.35
C ASN A 377 -2.07 7.82 -26.05
N SER A 378 -1.19 7.87 -25.04
CA SER A 378 -1.48 7.29 -23.72
C SER A 378 -2.46 8.14 -22.91
N GLY A 379 -2.57 9.43 -23.25
CA GLY A 379 -3.20 10.46 -22.43
C GLY A 379 -2.30 10.90 -21.28
N GLN A 380 -2.71 11.97 -20.59
CA GLN A 380 -1.99 12.48 -19.42
C GLN A 380 -2.03 11.47 -18.26
N VAL A 381 -0.93 11.38 -17.54
CA VAL A 381 -0.83 10.55 -16.34
C VAL A 381 -1.83 11.05 -15.28
N ARG A 382 -2.53 10.12 -14.66
CA ARG A 382 -3.34 10.35 -13.46
C ARG A 382 -2.63 9.70 -12.29
N ILE A 383 -2.14 10.53 -11.41
CA ILE A 383 -1.50 10.09 -10.17
C ILE A 383 -2.57 10.01 -9.09
N GLY A 384 -2.60 8.93 -8.34
CA GLY A 384 -3.60 8.72 -7.31
C GLY A 384 -3.16 7.71 -6.27
N GLU A 385 -4.00 7.60 -5.25
CA GLU A 385 -3.82 6.66 -4.16
C GLU A 385 -4.28 5.26 -4.56
N THR A 386 -3.69 4.25 -3.94
CA THR A 386 -4.11 2.85 -4.04
C THR A 386 -5.57 2.69 -3.59
N GLY A 387 -6.32 1.84 -4.32
CA GLY A 387 -7.72 1.56 -4.01
C GLY A 387 -8.73 2.66 -4.39
N LEU A 388 -8.28 3.83 -4.85
CA LEU A 388 -9.14 4.95 -5.27
C LEU A 388 -9.12 5.15 -6.78
N ALA A 389 -10.19 5.73 -7.33
CA ALA A 389 -10.30 6.12 -8.74
C ALA A 389 -10.00 4.99 -9.76
N GLY A 390 -10.25 3.73 -9.40
CA GLY A 390 -10.01 2.56 -10.25
C GLY A 390 -8.56 2.10 -10.28
N LEU A 391 -7.70 2.64 -9.41
CA LEU A 391 -6.38 2.12 -9.12
C LEU A 391 -6.48 0.84 -8.26
N GLY A 392 -5.57 -0.08 -8.50
CA GLY A 392 -5.47 -1.32 -7.73
C GLY A 392 -4.82 -1.15 -6.36
N ASP A 393 -4.81 -2.25 -5.61
CA ASP A 393 -4.16 -2.33 -4.30
C ASP A 393 -2.71 -2.78 -4.43
N ILE A 394 -1.87 -2.40 -3.47
CA ILE A 394 -0.49 -2.87 -3.38
C ILE A 394 -0.44 -4.12 -2.50
N ARG A 395 0.30 -5.12 -2.94
CA ARG A 395 0.62 -6.31 -2.14
C ARG A 395 2.11 -6.34 -1.87
N SER A 396 2.48 -6.35 -0.60
CA SER A 396 3.87 -6.53 -0.16
C SER A 396 4.26 -8.01 -0.15
N GLY A 397 5.54 -8.29 -0.35
CA GLY A 397 6.08 -9.65 -0.35
C GLY A 397 5.75 -10.47 -1.60
N VAL A 398 5.32 -9.83 -2.69
CA VAL A 398 4.99 -10.48 -3.96
C VAL A 398 5.50 -9.69 -5.15
N LEU A 399 5.83 -10.40 -6.23
CA LEU A 399 6.20 -9.82 -7.52
C LEU A 399 5.21 -10.24 -8.59
N GLU A 400 4.88 -9.33 -9.49
CA GLU A 400 4.07 -9.63 -10.65
C GLU A 400 4.95 -10.26 -11.74
N MET A 401 4.66 -11.49 -12.14
CA MET A 401 5.34 -12.20 -13.22
C MET A 401 4.85 -11.72 -14.59
N ALA A 402 5.56 -12.10 -15.64
CA ALA A 402 5.11 -11.86 -17.00
C ALA A 402 3.72 -12.45 -17.25
N ASN A 403 2.90 -11.77 -18.06
CA ASN A 403 1.58 -12.26 -18.48
C ASN A 403 1.66 -13.17 -19.74
N VAL A 404 2.77 -13.88 -19.88
CA VAL A 404 3.08 -14.75 -21.03
C VAL A 404 2.70 -16.19 -20.71
N ASP A 405 1.83 -16.79 -21.52
CA ASP A 405 1.57 -18.23 -21.50
C ASP A 405 2.46 -18.92 -22.54
N LEU A 406 3.38 -19.78 -22.08
CA LEU A 406 4.31 -20.52 -22.95
C LEU A 406 3.61 -21.42 -23.93
N ALA A 407 2.52 -22.10 -23.54
CA ALA A 407 1.80 -23.02 -24.42
C ALA A 407 1.13 -22.26 -25.58
N GLU A 408 0.53 -21.10 -25.28
CA GLU A 408 -0.01 -20.17 -26.29
C GLU A 408 1.10 -19.68 -27.23
N GLN A 409 2.23 -19.23 -26.69
CA GLN A 409 3.34 -18.68 -27.50
C GLN A 409 4.00 -19.73 -28.39
N PHE A 410 4.21 -20.96 -27.90
CA PHE A 410 4.73 -22.04 -28.74
C PHE A 410 3.75 -22.42 -29.86
N THR A 411 2.46 -22.46 -29.56
CA THR A 411 1.43 -22.70 -30.60
C THR A 411 1.45 -21.60 -31.66
N ASP A 412 1.50 -20.35 -31.24
CA ASP A 412 1.62 -19.20 -32.14
C ASP A 412 2.89 -19.24 -32.99
N MET A 413 4.02 -19.67 -32.38
CA MET A 413 5.29 -19.86 -33.10
C MET A 413 5.15 -20.92 -34.18
N ILE A 414 4.57 -22.09 -33.86
CA ILE A 414 4.35 -23.18 -34.85
C ILE A 414 3.47 -22.71 -35.99
N VAL A 415 2.35 -22.04 -35.69
CA VAL A 415 1.45 -21.49 -36.72
C VAL A 415 2.17 -20.48 -37.59
N THR A 416 2.97 -19.59 -36.99
CA THR A 416 3.73 -18.57 -37.70
C THR A 416 4.81 -19.20 -38.60
N GLN A 417 5.53 -20.21 -38.11
CA GLN A 417 6.52 -20.97 -38.90
C GLN A 417 5.86 -21.70 -40.10
N ARG A 418 4.68 -22.30 -39.89
CA ARG A 418 3.94 -22.95 -41.00
C ARG A 418 3.45 -21.92 -42.02
N GLY A 419 2.97 -20.75 -41.56
CA GLY A 419 2.60 -19.63 -42.42
C GLY A 419 3.79 -19.11 -43.24
N PHE A 420 4.98 -18.98 -42.63
CA PHE A 420 6.23 -18.61 -43.32
C PHE A 420 6.60 -19.65 -44.36
N GLN A 421 6.61 -20.95 -44.04
CA GLN A 421 6.89 -22.03 -44.96
C GLN A 421 5.92 -22.07 -46.13
N ALA A 422 4.64 -21.86 -45.91
CA ALA A 422 3.62 -21.79 -46.96
C ALA A 422 3.89 -20.64 -47.93
N ASN A 423 4.18 -19.44 -47.43
CA ASN A 423 4.51 -18.28 -48.27
C ASN A 423 5.82 -18.48 -49.04
N ALA A 424 6.84 -19.09 -48.43
CA ALA A 424 8.06 -19.45 -49.14
C ALA A 424 7.83 -20.45 -50.29
N LYS A 425 6.93 -21.44 -50.04
CA LYS A 425 6.55 -22.40 -51.09
C LYS A 425 5.80 -21.73 -52.25
N THR A 426 4.92 -20.74 -51.98
CA THR A 426 4.24 -19.99 -53.06
C THR A 426 5.23 -19.23 -53.93
N ILE A 427 6.29 -18.66 -53.35
CA ILE A 427 7.36 -17.98 -54.11
C ILE A 427 8.11 -18.99 -54.99
N THR A 428 8.57 -20.11 -54.41
CA THR A 428 9.31 -21.13 -55.20
C THR A 428 8.47 -21.71 -56.33
N THR A 429 7.17 -21.97 -56.09
CA THR A 429 6.25 -22.45 -57.11
C THR A 429 6.04 -21.41 -58.21
N SER A 430 5.87 -20.14 -57.87
CA SER A 430 5.75 -19.04 -58.83
C SER A 430 7.00 -18.86 -59.66
N ASP A 431 8.18 -19.02 -59.08
CA ASP A 431 9.46 -18.98 -59.78
C ASP A 431 9.62 -20.14 -60.79
N GLN A 432 9.27 -21.37 -60.38
CA GLN A 432 9.24 -22.53 -61.25
C GLN A 432 8.33 -22.32 -62.48
N LEU A 433 7.10 -21.77 -62.24
CA LEU A 433 6.19 -21.45 -63.34
C LEU A 433 6.74 -20.37 -64.28
N LEU A 434 7.48 -19.38 -63.76
CA LEU A 434 8.16 -18.38 -64.58
C LEU A 434 9.28 -18.99 -65.44
N GLN A 435 10.07 -19.89 -64.85
CA GLN A 435 11.14 -20.62 -65.57
C GLN A 435 10.58 -21.46 -66.71
N GLU A 436 9.47 -22.18 -66.49
CA GLU A 436 8.79 -22.96 -67.55
C GLU A 436 8.25 -22.07 -68.65
N LEU A 437 7.65 -20.89 -68.30
CA LEU A 437 7.21 -19.94 -69.30
C LEU A 437 8.35 -19.38 -70.19
N VAL A 438 9.49 -19.13 -69.59
CA VAL A 438 10.70 -18.70 -70.34
C VAL A 438 11.19 -19.79 -71.29
N ARG A 439 11.15 -21.06 -70.83
CA ARG A 439 11.52 -22.23 -71.67
C ARG A 439 10.56 -22.42 -72.85
N LEU A 440 9.27 -22.16 -72.66
CA LEU A 440 8.29 -22.28 -73.75
C LEU A 440 8.42 -21.18 -74.83
N LYS A 441 9.15 -20.10 -74.49
CA LYS A 441 9.40 -18.97 -75.44
C LYS A 441 10.63 -19.16 -76.31
N ASN A 442 11.53 -20.03 -75.89
CA ASN A 442 12.72 -20.46 -76.67
C ASN A 442 12.43 -21.76 -77.39
#